data_0425bd1c571241c2f393f27cb389d6bb
#
_entry.id   0425bd1c571241c2f393f27cb389d6bb
#
_cell.length_a   1.000
_cell.length_b   1.000
_cell.length_c   1.000
_cell.angle_alpha   90.00
_cell.angle_beta   90.00
_cell.angle_gamma   90.00
#
_symmetry.space_group_name_H-M   'P 1'
#
loop_
_entity.id
_entity.type
_entity.pdbx_description
1 polymer ?
#
loop_
_entity_poly.entity_id
_entity_poly.type
_entity_poly.pdbx_seq_one_letter_code
_entity_poly.pdbx_strand_id
1 'polypeptide(L)'
;MSNVINFSAPKNLKEYLSDVLPVPIKTNIPDWFKNLQHTFNNRTVKGCMPFLDALTSGYLLKMPQDLYLKHNVWNENTKKYDSFFKYSIDQDVIQYNLNSSVPQTHRPEQLEGSPMIKKNSGKNNDLPFYKILNPFHIKTPNGYSCLFTPPFNNRDDRFEIITGIVDTDKFAAEINFPFVINTDKYPTLETVIERGTPYVQIFPFKREDWKMDIKFENRFSCSHQNPLYVFKKLIHNYKTFIWSKKKWM
;
A
#
# COMPACT_ATOMS: atom_id res chain seq x y z
N MET A 1 21.31 -1.68 -18.45
CA MET A 1 19.93 -2.13 -18.70
C MET A 1 19.08 -1.75 -17.51
N SER A 2 17.86 -1.26 -17.71
CA SER A 2 16.92 -1.00 -16.61
C SER A 2 16.34 -2.32 -16.11
N ASN A 3 16.18 -2.45 -14.78
CA ASN A 3 15.44 -3.58 -14.23
C ASN A 3 13.94 -3.42 -14.58
N VAL A 4 13.30 -4.53 -14.89
CA VAL A 4 11.87 -4.56 -15.28
C VAL A 4 11.11 -5.38 -14.26
N ILE A 5 10.04 -4.79 -13.70
CA ILE A 5 9.01 -5.51 -12.96
C ILE A 5 7.87 -5.84 -13.92
N ASN A 6 7.46 -7.10 -13.97
CA ASN A 6 6.38 -7.57 -14.83
C ASN A 6 5.12 -7.79 -14.00
N PHE A 7 4.01 -7.25 -14.50
CA PHE A 7 2.67 -7.53 -14.02
C PHE A 7 1.93 -8.29 -15.10
N SER A 8 1.44 -9.48 -14.80
CA SER A 8 0.67 -10.28 -15.76
C SER A 8 -0.64 -10.75 -15.14
N ALA A 9 -1.67 -10.81 -15.95
CA ALA A 9 -2.99 -11.28 -15.57
C ALA A 9 -3.53 -12.22 -16.67
N PRO A 10 -4.54 -13.05 -16.40
CA PRO A 10 -5.20 -13.87 -17.42
C PRO A 10 -5.71 -13.02 -18.59
N LYS A 11 -5.52 -13.53 -19.83
CA LYS A 11 -5.89 -12.78 -21.06
C LYS A 11 -7.36 -12.39 -21.11
N ASN A 12 -8.22 -13.27 -20.62
CA ASN A 12 -9.67 -13.07 -20.56
C ASN A 12 -10.08 -11.92 -19.62
N LEU A 13 -9.23 -11.52 -18.65
CA LEU A 13 -9.49 -10.37 -17.78
C LEU A 13 -9.03 -9.02 -18.35
N LYS A 14 -8.48 -9.00 -19.56
CA LYS A 14 -7.86 -7.80 -20.15
C LYS A 14 -8.80 -6.59 -20.18
N GLU A 15 -10.02 -6.78 -20.69
CA GLU A 15 -11.00 -5.70 -20.77
C GLU A 15 -11.47 -5.29 -19.38
N TYR A 16 -11.80 -6.27 -18.56
CA TYR A 16 -12.22 -6.03 -17.19
C TYR A 16 -11.22 -5.24 -16.34
N LEU A 17 -9.92 -5.51 -16.49
CA LEU A 17 -8.87 -4.87 -15.68
C LEU A 17 -8.32 -3.58 -16.31
N SER A 18 -8.80 -3.16 -17.47
CA SER A 18 -8.19 -2.08 -18.28
C SER A 18 -8.05 -0.73 -17.55
N ASP A 19 -8.96 -0.41 -16.66
CA ASP A 19 -9.02 0.84 -15.87
C ASP A 19 -8.31 0.75 -14.51
N VAL A 20 -7.97 -0.47 -14.06
CA VAL A 20 -7.33 -0.75 -12.76
C VAL A 20 -5.94 -1.37 -12.89
N LEU A 21 -5.33 -1.27 -14.06
CA LEU A 21 -3.97 -1.75 -14.29
C LEU A 21 -2.99 -1.17 -13.26
N PRO A 22 -1.96 -1.93 -12.86
CA PRO A 22 -0.85 -1.40 -12.07
C PRO A 22 -0.21 -0.21 -12.77
N VAL A 23 0.08 0.84 -12.02
CA VAL A 23 0.65 2.08 -12.57
C VAL A 23 1.85 2.54 -11.74
N PRO A 24 2.84 3.23 -12.34
CA PRO A 24 3.80 3.98 -11.55
C PRO A 24 3.05 5.01 -10.69
N ILE A 25 3.25 4.98 -9.38
CA ILE A 25 2.44 5.79 -8.45
C ILE A 25 2.52 7.29 -8.74
N LYS A 26 3.61 7.76 -9.33
CA LYS A 26 3.78 9.15 -9.78
C LYS A 26 2.70 9.64 -10.77
N THR A 27 2.02 8.72 -11.47
CA THR A 27 0.92 9.05 -12.38
C THR A 27 -0.42 9.18 -11.66
N ASN A 28 -0.47 8.82 -10.38
CA ASN A 28 -1.67 8.82 -9.54
C ASN A 28 -1.48 9.68 -8.27
N ILE A 29 -0.84 10.84 -8.42
CA ILE A 29 -0.64 11.77 -7.30
C ILE A 29 -1.99 12.29 -6.82
N PRO A 30 -2.30 12.22 -5.52
CA PRO A 30 -3.59 12.62 -4.99
C PRO A 30 -3.83 14.12 -5.14
N ASP A 31 -5.09 14.50 -5.34
CA ASP A 31 -5.47 15.89 -5.61
C ASP A 31 -5.19 16.81 -4.41
N TRP A 32 -5.34 16.31 -3.19
CA TRP A 32 -4.97 17.09 -2.02
C TRP A 32 -3.51 17.56 -2.07
N PHE A 33 -2.58 16.72 -2.58
CA PHE A 33 -1.16 17.10 -2.70
C PHE A 33 -0.92 18.00 -3.91
N LYS A 34 -1.60 17.76 -5.05
CA LYS A 34 -1.50 18.66 -6.23
C LYS A 34 -1.94 20.07 -5.90
N ASN A 35 -3.06 20.20 -5.16
CA ASN A 35 -3.68 21.48 -4.84
C ASN A 35 -3.04 22.19 -3.64
N LEU A 36 -2.14 21.50 -2.90
CA LEU A 36 -1.46 22.08 -1.76
C LEU A 36 -0.54 23.24 -2.22
N GLN A 37 -0.74 24.42 -1.67
CA GLN A 37 0.13 25.54 -1.94
C GLN A 37 1.43 25.44 -1.12
N HIS A 38 2.54 25.84 -1.74
CA HIS A 38 3.83 25.91 -1.09
C HIS A 38 4.54 27.20 -1.51
N THR A 39 4.73 28.11 -0.58
CA THR A 39 5.36 29.42 -0.80
C THR A 39 6.49 29.64 0.20
N PHE A 40 7.22 30.71 0.05
CA PHE A 40 8.26 31.13 1.00
C PHE A 40 7.70 31.29 2.43
N ASN A 41 6.53 31.92 2.55
CA ASN A 41 5.87 32.20 3.82
C ASN A 41 5.01 31.03 4.34
N ASN A 42 4.57 30.14 3.45
CA ASN A 42 3.74 28.96 3.80
C ASN A 42 4.45 27.70 3.35
N ARG A 43 5.32 27.16 4.21
CA ARG A 43 6.10 25.95 3.94
C ARG A 43 5.28 24.72 4.28
N THR A 44 4.84 24.01 3.28
CA THR A 44 4.06 22.77 3.40
C THR A 44 4.90 21.55 3.02
N VAL A 45 4.35 20.35 3.23
CA VAL A 45 4.97 19.08 2.85
C VAL A 45 5.26 18.96 1.35
N LYS A 46 4.64 19.80 0.51
CA LYS A 46 4.93 19.87 -0.94
C LYS A 46 6.38 20.24 -1.23
N GLY A 47 7.05 20.97 -0.34
CA GLY A 47 8.48 21.28 -0.42
C GLY A 47 9.41 20.21 0.17
N CYS A 48 8.87 19.15 0.78
CA CYS A 48 9.64 18.10 1.40
C CYS A 48 9.92 16.95 0.40
N MET A 49 11.15 16.88 -0.11
CA MET A 49 11.52 15.86 -1.10
C MET A 49 11.39 14.42 -0.57
N PRO A 50 11.81 14.09 0.66
CA PRO A 50 11.56 12.77 1.22
C PRO A 50 10.07 12.38 1.29
N PHE A 51 9.18 13.34 1.59
CA PHE A 51 7.74 13.13 1.58
C PHE A 51 7.23 12.86 0.16
N LEU A 52 7.68 13.67 -0.82
CA LEU A 52 7.36 13.48 -2.22
C LEU A 52 7.84 12.12 -2.74
N ASP A 53 9.06 11.72 -2.41
CA ASP A 53 9.60 10.43 -2.80
C ASP A 53 8.75 9.27 -2.24
N ALA A 54 8.37 9.32 -0.98
CA ALA A 54 7.50 8.31 -0.38
C ALA A 54 6.14 8.23 -1.11
N LEU A 55 5.57 9.40 -1.45
CA LEU A 55 4.29 9.51 -2.14
C LEU A 55 4.33 9.07 -3.61
N THR A 56 5.48 9.12 -4.28
CA THR A 56 5.59 8.93 -5.73
C THR A 56 6.47 7.79 -6.18
N SER A 57 7.13 7.08 -5.25
CA SER A 57 8.02 5.98 -5.59
C SER A 57 7.29 4.65 -5.72
N GLY A 58 7.75 3.82 -6.64
CA GLY A 58 7.22 2.47 -6.86
C GLY A 58 5.95 2.44 -7.71
N TYR A 59 5.17 1.39 -7.50
CA TYR A 59 3.97 1.07 -8.29
C TYR A 59 2.75 0.98 -7.38
N LEU A 60 1.58 1.22 -7.95
CA LEU A 60 0.31 1.23 -7.25
C LEU A 60 -0.60 0.15 -7.79
N LEU A 61 -1.17 -0.65 -6.90
CA LEU A 61 -2.34 -1.47 -7.21
C LEU A 61 -3.60 -0.75 -6.78
N LYS A 62 -4.65 -0.91 -7.60
CA LYS A 62 -5.98 -0.38 -7.38
C LYS A 62 -6.96 -1.53 -7.15
N MET A 63 -7.99 -1.30 -6.34
CA MET A 63 -9.05 -2.30 -6.11
C MET A 63 -9.60 -2.81 -7.45
N PRO A 64 -9.55 -4.12 -7.69
CA PRO A 64 -10.00 -4.68 -8.97
C PRO A 64 -11.52 -4.70 -9.12
N GLN A 65 -12.25 -4.58 -8.02
CA GLN A 65 -13.71 -4.56 -7.96
C GLN A 65 -14.17 -3.87 -6.68
N ASP A 66 -15.44 -3.50 -6.60
CA ASP A 66 -16.02 -2.93 -5.40
C ASP A 66 -16.03 -3.97 -4.26
N LEU A 67 -15.61 -3.54 -3.09
CA LEU A 67 -15.66 -4.34 -1.87
C LEU A 67 -16.68 -3.73 -0.91
N TYR A 68 -17.82 -4.36 -0.78
CA TYR A 68 -18.80 -4.03 0.24
C TYR A 68 -18.32 -4.52 1.61
N LEU A 69 -18.29 -3.61 2.56
CA LEU A 69 -17.73 -3.83 3.88
C LEU A 69 -18.77 -3.44 4.93
N LYS A 70 -19.10 -4.41 5.79
CA LYS A 70 -19.94 -4.19 6.96
C LYS A 70 -19.16 -4.66 8.20
N HIS A 71 -19.06 -3.80 9.21
CA HIS A 71 -18.39 -4.08 10.46
C HIS A 71 -19.22 -3.61 11.64
N ASN A 72 -19.55 -4.53 12.52
CA ASN A 72 -20.26 -4.28 13.79
C ASN A 72 -21.55 -3.45 13.62
N VAL A 73 -22.33 -3.73 12.57
CA VAL A 73 -23.59 -3.05 12.26
C VAL A 73 -24.76 -3.87 12.82
N TRP A 74 -25.61 -3.23 13.60
CA TRP A 74 -26.79 -3.89 14.15
C TRP A 74 -27.79 -4.30 13.04
N ASN A 75 -28.23 -5.54 13.06
CA ASN A 75 -29.21 -6.08 12.15
C ASN A 75 -30.53 -6.33 12.87
N GLU A 76 -31.55 -5.53 12.52
CA GLU A 76 -32.86 -5.61 13.16
C GLU A 76 -33.57 -6.94 12.93
N ASN A 77 -33.34 -7.60 11.80
CA ASN A 77 -33.99 -8.86 11.45
C ASN A 77 -33.41 -10.03 12.26
N THR A 78 -32.10 -10.08 12.39
CA THR A 78 -31.41 -11.18 13.09
C THR A 78 -31.16 -10.89 14.58
N LYS A 79 -31.38 -9.64 15.02
CA LYS A 79 -31.07 -9.15 16.39
C LYS A 79 -29.62 -9.43 16.80
N LYS A 80 -28.69 -9.30 15.83
CA LYS A 80 -27.23 -9.50 16.00
C LYS A 80 -26.45 -8.40 15.30
N TYR A 81 -25.20 -8.27 15.66
CA TYR A 81 -24.26 -7.41 14.93
C TYR A 81 -23.70 -8.17 13.73
N ASP A 82 -23.82 -7.57 12.54
CA ASP A 82 -23.26 -8.11 11.31
C ASP A 82 -21.87 -7.58 11.07
N SER A 83 -20.98 -8.47 10.65
CA SER A 83 -19.66 -8.12 10.15
C SER A 83 -19.32 -9.08 9.01
N PHE A 84 -19.20 -8.53 7.80
CA PHE A 84 -18.85 -9.30 6.61
C PHE A 84 -18.22 -8.44 5.53
N PHE A 85 -17.56 -9.11 4.60
CA PHE A 85 -17.00 -8.53 3.40
C PHE A 85 -17.54 -9.29 2.20
N LYS A 86 -17.94 -8.55 1.19
CA LYS A 86 -18.48 -9.12 -0.03
C LYS A 86 -18.01 -8.30 -1.22
N TYR A 87 -17.49 -8.96 -2.24
CA TYR A 87 -17.28 -8.30 -3.52
C TYR A 87 -18.64 -8.07 -4.21
N SER A 88 -18.78 -6.94 -4.90
CA SER A 88 -19.86 -6.79 -5.85
C SER A 88 -19.67 -7.86 -6.93
N ILE A 89 -20.66 -8.71 -7.07
CA ILE A 89 -20.62 -9.75 -8.09
C ILE A 89 -21.08 -9.10 -9.38
N ASP A 90 -20.14 -8.70 -10.20
CA ASP A 90 -20.40 -8.53 -11.62
C ASP A 90 -20.49 -9.94 -12.22
N GLN A 91 -21.62 -10.27 -12.87
CA GLN A 91 -21.84 -11.59 -13.47
C GLN A 91 -20.73 -11.94 -14.47
N ASP A 92 -20.14 -10.95 -15.12
CA ASP A 92 -19.02 -11.13 -16.04
C ASP A 92 -17.75 -11.60 -15.33
N VAL A 93 -17.54 -11.25 -14.08
CA VAL A 93 -16.38 -11.69 -13.26
C VAL A 93 -16.50 -13.14 -12.83
N ILE A 94 -17.72 -13.65 -12.63
CA ILE A 94 -17.96 -15.06 -12.27
C ILE A 94 -17.49 -15.99 -13.40
N GLN A 95 -17.62 -15.57 -14.67
CA GLN A 95 -17.13 -16.36 -15.83
C GLN A 95 -15.61 -16.53 -15.83
N TYR A 96 -14.86 -15.72 -15.09
CA TYR A 96 -13.41 -15.66 -15.14
C TYR A 96 -12.71 -16.35 -13.96
N ASN A 97 -13.39 -17.21 -13.20
CA ASN A 97 -12.81 -17.97 -12.07
C ASN A 97 -12.20 -17.11 -10.93
N LEU A 98 -12.53 -15.84 -10.81
CA LEU A 98 -12.42 -15.15 -9.53
C LEU A 98 -13.54 -15.70 -8.60
N ASN A 99 -13.52 -17.01 -8.42
CA ASN A 99 -14.61 -17.90 -8.00
C ASN A 99 -15.09 -17.69 -6.56
N SER A 100 -14.96 -16.51 -5.98
CA SER A 100 -15.63 -16.28 -4.71
C SER A 100 -16.20 -14.87 -4.62
N SER A 101 -17.50 -14.81 -4.44
CA SER A 101 -18.22 -13.61 -4.00
C SER A 101 -17.80 -13.15 -2.59
N VAL A 102 -16.93 -13.90 -1.94
CA VAL A 102 -16.45 -13.65 -0.59
C VAL A 102 -14.92 -13.60 -0.61
N PRO A 103 -14.29 -12.55 -0.07
CA PRO A 103 -12.86 -12.52 0.11
C PRO A 103 -12.38 -13.76 0.86
N GLN A 104 -11.26 -14.33 0.43
CA GLN A 104 -10.68 -15.47 1.14
C GLN A 104 -10.28 -15.04 2.54
N THR A 105 -10.52 -15.91 3.52
CA THR A 105 -10.09 -15.69 4.90
C THR A 105 -8.69 -16.23 5.14
N HIS A 106 -7.93 -15.57 6.00
CA HIS A 106 -6.79 -16.16 6.67
C HIS A 106 -7.28 -17.03 7.81
N ARG A 107 -6.54 -18.12 8.08
CA ARG A 107 -6.79 -18.88 9.30
C ARG A 107 -6.51 -18.00 10.53
N PRO A 108 -7.39 -17.94 11.52
CA PRO A 108 -7.21 -17.09 12.71
C PRO A 108 -5.84 -17.30 13.40
N GLU A 109 -5.38 -18.57 13.45
CA GLU A 109 -4.14 -18.96 14.10
C GLU A 109 -2.89 -18.31 13.48
N GLN A 110 -2.94 -17.91 12.21
CA GLN A 110 -1.80 -17.28 11.53
C GLN A 110 -1.49 -15.85 12.05
N LEU A 111 -2.45 -15.23 12.69
CA LEU A 111 -2.33 -13.86 13.22
C LEU A 111 -2.50 -13.80 14.74
N GLU A 112 -2.68 -14.97 15.38
CA GLU A 112 -2.81 -15.07 16.83
C GLU A 112 -1.62 -14.40 17.53
N GLY A 113 -1.91 -13.58 18.55
CA GLY A 113 -0.91 -12.79 19.26
C GLY A 113 -0.41 -11.53 18.53
N SER A 114 -0.80 -11.33 17.26
CA SER A 114 -0.46 -10.11 16.54
C SER A 114 -1.26 -8.91 17.06
N PRO A 115 -0.63 -7.71 17.23
CA PRO A 115 -1.36 -6.49 17.56
C PRO A 115 -2.38 -6.09 16.48
N MET A 116 -2.28 -6.64 15.26
CA MET A 116 -3.25 -6.44 14.19
C MET A 116 -4.63 -7.02 14.52
N ILE A 117 -4.70 -8.09 15.32
CA ILE A 117 -5.97 -8.64 15.83
C ILE A 117 -6.76 -7.59 16.61
N LYS A 118 -6.08 -6.81 17.46
CA LYS A 118 -6.75 -5.77 18.26
C LYS A 118 -7.38 -4.68 17.40
N LYS A 119 -6.76 -4.32 16.28
CA LYS A 119 -7.33 -3.34 15.34
C LYS A 119 -8.60 -3.86 14.66
N ASN A 120 -8.69 -5.17 14.43
CA ASN A 120 -9.80 -5.79 13.72
C ASN A 120 -10.91 -6.27 14.66
N SER A 121 -10.67 -6.30 15.96
CA SER A 121 -11.52 -7.08 16.88
C SER A 121 -12.67 -6.31 17.49
N GLY A 122 -12.94 -5.05 17.24
CA GLY A 122 -14.11 -4.37 17.75
C GLY A 122 -14.76 -5.08 18.99
N LYS A 123 -16.01 -4.91 19.26
CA LYS A 123 -16.75 -5.63 20.31
C LYS A 123 -16.99 -7.12 20.00
N ASN A 124 -16.86 -7.52 18.74
CA ASN A 124 -16.98 -8.92 18.26
C ASN A 124 -15.60 -9.42 17.84
N ASN A 125 -14.95 -10.16 18.70
CA ASN A 125 -13.60 -10.73 18.51
C ASN A 125 -13.50 -11.77 17.37
N ASP A 126 -14.56 -12.05 16.63
CA ASP A 126 -14.67 -13.19 15.71
C ASP A 126 -14.55 -12.80 14.24
N LEU A 127 -14.11 -11.58 13.91
CA LEU A 127 -13.89 -11.20 12.52
C LEU A 127 -12.68 -11.94 11.96
N PRO A 128 -12.90 -12.84 10.99
CA PRO A 128 -11.78 -13.46 10.31
C PRO A 128 -10.98 -12.41 9.54
N PHE A 129 -9.67 -12.63 9.41
CA PHE A 129 -8.85 -11.81 8.54
C PHE A 129 -9.12 -12.15 7.08
N TYR A 130 -9.57 -11.16 6.34
CA TYR A 130 -9.84 -11.30 4.92
C TYR A 130 -8.63 -10.89 4.08
N LYS A 131 -8.55 -11.45 2.87
CA LYS A 131 -7.54 -11.10 1.87
C LYS A 131 -8.21 -10.43 0.68
N ILE A 132 -7.66 -9.31 0.26
CA ILE A 132 -7.96 -8.76 -1.06
C ILE A 132 -7.27 -9.63 -2.09
N LEU A 133 -8.03 -10.19 -3.01
CA LEU A 133 -7.51 -11.01 -4.11
C LEU A 133 -6.92 -10.10 -5.17
N ASN A 134 -5.68 -10.38 -5.54
CA ASN A 134 -4.96 -9.62 -6.55
C ASN A 134 -4.92 -10.43 -7.86
N PRO A 135 -5.45 -9.89 -8.96
CA PRO A 135 -5.47 -10.60 -10.25
C PRO A 135 -4.11 -10.60 -10.98
N PHE A 136 -3.12 -9.88 -10.44
CA PHE A 136 -1.83 -9.73 -11.11
C PHE A 136 -0.77 -10.64 -10.49
N HIS A 137 -0.16 -11.49 -11.31
CA HIS A 137 1.10 -12.12 -10.98
C HIS A 137 2.23 -11.09 -11.14
N ILE A 138 3.11 -11.00 -10.14
CA ILE A 138 4.16 -9.98 -10.07
C ILE A 138 5.53 -10.67 -10.10
N LYS A 139 6.34 -10.33 -11.10
CA LYS A 139 7.67 -10.91 -11.30
C LYS A 139 8.74 -9.85 -11.40
N THR A 140 9.82 -10.04 -10.65
CA THR A 140 11.04 -9.20 -10.68
C THR A 140 12.23 -9.98 -11.23
N PRO A 141 13.33 -9.31 -11.63
CA PRO A 141 14.58 -9.97 -11.95
C PRO A 141 15.15 -10.75 -10.76
N ASN A 142 16.01 -11.74 -11.05
CA ASN A 142 16.67 -12.53 -10.00
C ASN A 142 17.41 -11.62 -9.01
N GLY A 143 17.33 -11.94 -7.73
CA GLY A 143 17.93 -11.18 -6.64
C GLY A 143 17.09 -10.00 -6.14
N TYR A 144 15.86 -9.83 -6.63
CA TYR A 144 14.95 -8.79 -6.18
C TYR A 144 13.76 -9.35 -5.40
N SER A 145 13.34 -8.60 -4.40
CA SER A 145 12.08 -8.78 -3.67
C SER A 145 11.22 -7.52 -3.82
N CYS A 146 9.95 -7.63 -3.47
CA CYS A 146 9.08 -6.45 -3.35
C CYS A 146 8.58 -6.29 -1.92
N LEU A 147 8.64 -5.06 -1.43
CA LEU A 147 7.89 -4.60 -0.27
C LEU A 147 6.49 -4.19 -0.73
N PHE A 148 5.47 -4.73 -0.09
CA PHE A 148 4.06 -4.40 -0.26
C PHE A 148 3.57 -3.69 0.99
N THR A 149 3.00 -2.50 0.85
CA THR A 149 2.58 -1.66 1.97
C THR A 149 1.34 -0.86 1.60
N PRO A 150 0.54 -0.37 2.56
CA PRO A 150 -0.44 0.66 2.26
C PRO A 150 0.21 1.86 1.56
N PRO A 151 -0.49 2.58 0.67
CA PRO A 151 0.07 3.75 0.00
C PRO A 151 0.62 4.77 0.99
N PHE A 152 1.92 5.09 0.92
CA PHE A 152 2.55 6.03 1.82
C PHE A 152 1.94 7.42 1.68
N ASN A 153 1.58 8.02 2.81
CA ASN A 153 1.01 9.35 2.90
C ASN A 153 -0.30 9.56 2.09
N ASN A 154 -0.91 8.50 1.60
CA ASN A 154 -2.17 8.53 0.84
C ASN A 154 -2.98 7.24 1.02
N ARG A 155 -3.03 6.71 2.23
CA ARG A 155 -3.83 5.53 2.55
C ARG A 155 -5.30 5.87 2.72
N ASP A 156 -6.16 4.92 2.40
CA ASP A 156 -7.56 4.95 2.86
C ASP A 156 -7.56 4.76 4.39
N ASP A 157 -8.28 5.57 5.12
CA ASP A 157 -8.27 5.53 6.57
C ASP A 157 -9.28 4.53 7.17
N ARG A 158 -10.13 3.93 6.32
CA ARG A 158 -11.10 2.91 6.72
C ARG A 158 -10.46 1.53 6.90
N PHE A 159 -9.43 1.24 6.08
CA PHE A 159 -8.74 -0.05 6.08
C PHE A 159 -7.27 0.12 5.69
N GLU A 160 -6.48 -0.89 6.00
CA GLU A 160 -5.10 -0.99 5.50
C GLU A 160 -4.71 -2.45 5.26
N ILE A 161 -3.91 -2.71 4.24
CA ILE A 161 -3.28 -4.01 4.05
C ILE A 161 -2.19 -4.24 5.09
N ILE A 162 -1.96 -5.50 5.43
CA ILE A 162 -0.81 -5.88 6.25
C ILE A 162 0.43 -5.82 5.39
N THR A 163 1.41 -5.03 5.83
CA THR A 163 2.70 -4.87 5.13
C THR A 163 3.46 -6.20 5.10
N GLY A 164 4.03 -6.55 3.94
CA GLY A 164 4.80 -7.76 3.75
C GLY A 164 5.92 -7.61 2.73
N ILE A 165 6.90 -8.51 2.79
CA ILE A 165 7.98 -8.63 1.80
C ILE A 165 7.88 -10.01 1.15
N VAL A 166 7.92 -10.03 -0.19
CA VAL A 166 7.85 -11.27 -0.97
C VAL A 166 9.02 -11.32 -1.95
N ASP A 167 9.64 -12.49 -2.07
CA ASP A 167 10.68 -12.79 -3.06
C ASP A 167 10.05 -13.00 -4.43
N THR A 168 9.71 -11.91 -5.07
CA THR A 168 8.95 -11.89 -6.34
C THR A 168 9.73 -12.41 -7.54
N ASP A 169 11.02 -12.65 -7.41
CA ASP A 169 11.82 -13.38 -8.40
C ASP A 169 11.58 -14.90 -8.34
N LYS A 170 11.10 -15.43 -7.22
CA LYS A 170 10.91 -16.88 -6.98
C LYS A 170 9.45 -17.26 -6.80
N PHE A 171 8.64 -16.36 -6.20
CA PHE A 171 7.25 -16.63 -5.91
C PHE A 171 6.43 -16.74 -7.21
N ALA A 172 5.75 -17.88 -7.40
CA ALA A 172 5.10 -18.24 -8.66
C ALA A 172 3.56 -18.15 -8.65
N ALA A 173 2.97 -17.65 -7.56
CA ALA A 173 1.53 -17.50 -7.42
C ALA A 173 1.11 -16.03 -7.31
N GLU A 174 -0.20 -15.77 -7.36
CA GLU A 174 -0.75 -14.45 -7.07
C GLU A 174 -0.55 -14.10 -5.58
N ILE A 175 -0.13 -12.86 -5.34
CA ILE A 175 0.06 -12.33 -3.99
C ILE A 175 -1.24 -11.70 -3.54
N ASN A 176 -1.93 -12.33 -2.60
CA ASN A 176 -3.14 -11.79 -2.00
C ASN A 176 -2.80 -10.99 -0.73
N PHE A 177 -3.58 -9.97 -0.44
CA PHE A 177 -3.26 -9.00 0.60
C PHE A 177 -4.22 -9.11 1.77
N PRO A 178 -3.77 -9.66 2.93
CA PRO A 178 -4.53 -9.56 4.16
C PRO A 178 -4.72 -8.09 4.53
N PHE A 179 -5.89 -7.75 5.05
CA PHE A 179 -6.18 -6.38 5.46
C PHE A 179 -6.92 -6.33 6.79
N VAL A 180 -6.85 -5.19 7.43
CA VAL A 180 -7.54 -4.88 8.68
C VAL A 180 -8.35 -3.61 8.53
N ILE A 181 -9.46 -3.53 9.28
CA ILE A 181 -10.26 -2.32 9.39
C ILE A 181 -9.71 -1.46 10.52
N ASN A 182 -9.77 -0.15 10.36
CA ASN A 182 -9.44 0.80 11.42
C ASN A 182 -10.62 0.93 12.40
N THR A 183 -10.77 -0.06 13.28
CA THR A 183 -11.87 -0.11 14.25
C THR A 183 -11.78 0.96 15.34
N ASP A 184 -10.60 1.52 15.58
CA ASP A 184 -10.42 2.65 16.53
C ASP A 184 -11.15 3.89 16.00
N LYS A 185 -11.05 4.14 14.69
CA LYS A 185 -11.74 5.27 14.04
C LYS A 185 -13.19 4.94 13.67
N TYR A 186 -13.43 3.71 13.25
CA TYR A 186 -14.72 3.22 12.76
C TYR A 186 -15.21 2.02 13.58
N PRO A 187 -15.65 2.22 14.83
CA PRO A 187 -16.16 1.14 15.68
C PRO A 187 -17.40 0.47 15.09
N THR A 188 -18.08 1.15 14.20
CA THR A 188 -19.18 0.65 13.35
C THR A 188 -18.97 1.23 11.96
N LEU A 189 -19.00 0.40 10.93
CA LEU A 189 -18.77 0.84 9.57
C LEU A 189 -19.62 0.03 8.58
N GLU A 190 -20.35 0.75 7.71
CA GLU A 190 -20.98 0.20 6.53
C GLU A 190 -20.59 1.06 5.34
N THR A 191 -19.85 0.51 4.39
CA THR A 191 -19.29 1.27 3.27
C THR A 191 -18.97 0.37 2.10
N VAL A 192 -18.72 1.00 0.94
CA VAL A 192 -18.11 0.37 -0.22
C VAL A 192 -16.71 0.93 -0.40
N ILE A 193 -15.73 0.06 -0.57
CA ILE A 193 -14.42 0.43 -1.09
C ILE A 193 -14.51 0.25 -2.59
N GLU A 194 -14.57 1.37 -3.29
CA GLU A 194 -14.84 1.40 -4.71
C GLU A 194 -13.71 0.80 -5.54
N ARG A 195 -14.06 0.16 -6.65
CA ARG A 195 -13.13 -0.20 -7.72
C ARG A 195 -12.24 0.98 -8.09
N GLY A 196 -10.96 0.75 -8.31
CA GLY A 196 -9.99 1.80 -8.60
C GLY A 196 -9.39 2.49 -7.38
N THR A 197 -9.91 2.25 -6.15
CA THR A 197 -9.31 2.76 -4.91
C THR A 197 -7.88 2.21 -4.75
N PRO A 198 -6.86 3.08 -4.56
CA PRO A 198 -5.51 2.64 -4.28
C PRO A 198 -5.42 1.88 -2.95
N TYR A 199 -4.81 0.68 -2.95
CA TYR A 199 -4.73 -0.12 -1.73
C TYR A 199 -3.35 -0.69 -1.43
N VAL A 200 -2.48 -0.82 -2.44
CA VAL A 200 -1.10 -1.32 -2.26
C VAL A 200 -0.11 -0.46 -3.01
N GLN A 201 0.95 -0.08 -2.33
CA GLN A 201 2.18 0.48 -2.93
C GLN A 201 3.26 -0.59 -2.93
N ILE A 202 3.98 -0.73 -4.05
CA ILE A 202 4.97 -1.77 -4.29
C ILE A 202 6.33 -1.14 -4.50
N PHE A 203 7.32 -1.58 -3.73
CA PHE A 203 8.72 -1.19 -3.88
C PHE A 203 9.56 -2.42 -4.22
N PRO A 204 10.01 -2.61 -5.47
CA PRO A 204 11.04 -3.58 -5.76
C PRO A 204 12.38 -3.10 -5.21
N PHE A 205 13.09 -4.00 -4.55
CA PHE A 205 14.43 -3.74 -4.05
C PHE A 205 15.35 -4.95 -4.26
N LYS A 206 16.62 -4.70 -4.46
CA LYS A 206 17.63 -5.73 -4.57
C LYS A 206 17.97 -6.28 -3.17
N ARG A 207 18.02 -7.60 -3.05
CA ARG A 207 18.49 -8.24 -1.82
C ARG A 207 20.00 -8.10 -1.75
N GLU A 208 20.48 -7.41 -0.74
CA GLU A 208 21.89 -7.17 -0.47
C GLU A 208 22.16 -7.40 1.02
N ASP A 209 23.35 -7.91 1.32
CA ASP A 209 23.79 -8.08 2.70
C ASP A 209 24.28 -6.74 3.26
N TRP A 210 23.75 -6.37 4.42
CA TRP A 210 24.12 -5.15 5.13
C TRP A 210 24.76 -5.51 6.46
N LYS A 211 25.91 -4.89 6.76
CA LYS A 211 26.56 -4.98 8.05
C LYS A 211 26.46 -3.64 8.77
N MET A 212 25.94 -3.68 10.00
CA MET A 212 25.87 -2.49 10.84
C MET A 212 27.23 -2.22 11.49
N ASP A 213 27.70 -0.98 11.41
CA ASP A 213 28.88 -0.46 12.11
C ASP A 213 28.46 0.79 12.89
N ILE A 214 28.73 0.83 14.21
CA ILE A 214 28.36 1.92 15.11
C ILE A 214 29.63 2.61 15.58
N LYS A 215 29.76 3.89 15.26
CA LYS A 215 30.89 4.73 15.71
C LYS A 215 30.37 5.94 16.49
N PHE A 216 31.08 6.26 17.57
CA PHE A 216 30.84 7.47 18.33
C PHE A 216 31.88 8.51 17.92
N GLU A 217 31.43 9.61 17.31
CA GLU A 217 32.30 10.68 16.83
C GLU A 217 31.93 12.01 17.47
N ASN A 218 32.93 12.90 17.59
CA ASN A 218 32.68 14.25 18.08
C ASN A 218 31.73 15.00 17.12
N ARG A 219 30.77 15.73 17.69
CA ARG A 219 29.69 16.45 16.94
C ARG A 219 30.25 17.36 15.84
N PHE A 220 31.46 17.85 15.99
CA PHE A 220 32.13 18.73 15.00
C PHE A 220 32.73 17.96 13.82
N SER A 221 33.20 16.73 14.02
CA SER A 221 33.75 15.92 12.91
C SER A 221 32.67 15.46 11.93
N CYS A 222 31.50 15.09 12.44
CA CYS A 222 30.35 14.72 11.59
C CYS A 222 29.82 15.89 10.74
N SER A 223 29.95 17.14 11.22
CA SER A 223 29.45 18.31 10.52
C SER A 223 30.42 18.86 9.47
N HIS A 224 31.73 18.67 9.65
CA HIS A 224 32.75 19.22 8.75
C HIS A 224 33.06 18.33 7.54
N GLN A 225 32.72 17.04 7.58
CA GLN A 225 32.91 16.12 6.45
C GLN A 225 31.93 16.36 5.30
N ASN A 226 30.86 17.11 5.54
CA ASN A 226 29.89 17.46 4.49
C ASN A 226 29.76 18.99 4.37
N PRO A 227 30.44 19.62 3.39
CA PRO A 227 30.38 21.07 3.20
C PRO A 227 28.95 21.59 2.97
N LEU A 228 28.02 20.72 2.58
CA LEU A 228 26.60 21.06 2.42
C LEU A 228 25.90 21.35 3.77
N TYR A 229 26.49 20.96 4.90
CA TYR A 229 25.95 21.27 6.22
C TYR A 229 26.02 22.76 6.57
N VAL A 230 27.01 23.47 6.02
CA VAL A 230 27.18 24.91 6.18
C VAL A 230 26.07 25.70 5.48
N PHE A 231 25.49 25.16 4.41
CA PHE A 231 24.40 25.76 3.64
C PHE A 231 23.00 25.48 4.19
N LYS A 232 22.87 24.96 5.41
CA LYS A 232 21.56 24.60 6.05
C LYS A 232 20.53 25.76 6.07
N LYS A 233 20.97 26.99 5.93
CA LYS A 233 20.09 28.16 5.96
C LYS A 233 19.48 28.49 4.60
N LEU A 234 19.94 27.87 3.51
CA LEU A 234 19.40 28.13 2.17
C LEU A 234 18.12 27.33 1.93
N ILE A 235 17.11 28.02 1.42
CA ILE A 235 15.83 27.45 1.02
C ILE A 235 16.07 26.47 -0.13
N HIS A 236 15.43 25.29 -0.09
CA HIS A 236 15.57 24.22 -1.07
C HIS A 236 16.93 23.50 -1.13
N ASN A 237 17.77 23.63 -0.13
CA ASN A 237 19.10 23.03 -0.11
C ASN A 237 19.06 21.51 -0.37
N TYR A 238 18.17 20.78 0.30
CA TYR A 238 18.04 19.35 0.10
C TYR A 238 17.67 19.01 -1.36
N LYS A 239 16.71 19.72 -1.94
CA LYS A 239 16.27 19.50 -3.32
C LYS A 239 17.38 19.79 -4.33
N THR A 240 18.18 20.81 -4.09
CA THR A 240 19.17 21.30 -5.05
C THR A 240 20.46 20.48 -5.02
N PHE A 241 20.92 20.09 -3.84
CA PHE A 241 22.27 19.52 -3.66
C PHE A 241 22.31 18.08 -3.20
N ILE A 242 21.21 17.55 -2.64
CA ILE A 242 21.21 16.20 -2.02
C ILE A 242 20.25 15.27 -2.75
N TRP A 243 19.09 15.78 -3.18
CA TRP A 243 18.04 14.94 -3.72
C TRP A 243 18.39 14.36 -5.10
N SER A 244 18.32 13.04 -5.20
CA SER A 244 18.44 12.32 -6.46
C SER A 244 17.06 11.92 -6.98
N LYS A 245 16.74 12.33 -8.21
CA LYS A 245 15.45 12.00 -8.84
C LYS A 245 15.37 10.49 -9.12
N LYS A 246 14.32 9.84 -8.61
CA LYS A 246 14.02 8.44 -8.88
C LYS A 246 13.15 8.34 -10.15
N LYS A 247 13.36 7.29 -10.94
CA LYS A 247 12.59 7.03 -12.15
C LYS A 247 11.83 5.72 -12.00
N TRP A 248 10.50 5.82 -12.03
CA TRP A 248 9.58 4.69 -12.05
C TRP A 248 8.79 4.77 -13.37
N MET A 249 8.88 3.75 -14.21
CA MET A 249 8.26 3.71 -15.54
C MET A 249 7.43 2.42 -15.67
#